data_ea6b7248cafec12c2d925bbd2457cc73
#
_entry.id   ea6b7248cafec12c2d925bbd2457cc73
#
_cell.length_a   1.000
_cell.length_b   1.000
_cell.length_c   1.000
_cell.angle_alpha   90.00
_cell.angle_beta   90.00
_cell.angle_gamma   90.00
#
_symmetry.space_group_name_H-M   'P 1'
#
loop_
_entity.id
_entity.type
_entity.pdbx_description
1 polymer ?
#
loop_
_entity_poly.entity_id
_entity_poly.type
_entity_poly.pdbx_seq_one_letter_code
_entity_poly.pdbx_strand_id
1 'polypeptide(L)'
;MFAAVAAARLRASQSLQNKEKAMSNAPRIIECVPNFSEGSDMALIKKLTDVVEAVDGVSLLDVDPGKATNRTVVTFAGAPEPVMEAAVACVTLAAELIDMSKHSGEHPR
;
A
#
# COMPACT_ATOMS: atom_id res chain seq x y z
N MET A 1 -8.98 14.81 -1.79
CA MET A 1 -7.79 14.54 -2.59
C MET A 1 -8.01 13.43 -3.61
N PHE A 2 -8.41 12.24 -3.18
CA PHE A 2 -8.63 11.12 -4.11
C PHE A 2 -9.80 11.35 -5.07
N ALA A 3 -10.86 11.99 -4.61
CA ALA A 3 -12.03 12.27 -5.46
C ALA A 3 -11.69 13.23 -6.62
N ALA A 4 -10.84 14.23 -6.38
CA ALA A 4 -10.42 15.17 -7.41
C ALA A 4 -9.57 14.50 -8.49
N VAL A 5 -8.68 13.59 -8.09
CA VAL A 5 -7.85 12.81 -9.03
C VAL A 5 -8.73 11.87 -9.85
N ALA A 6 -9.70 11.21 -9.22
CA ALA A 6 -10.63 10.34 -9.92
C ALA A 6 -11.47 11.09 -10.95
N ALA A 7 -11.98 12.28 -10.61
CA ALA A 7 -12.78 13.10 -11.52
C ALA A 7 -11.96 13.60 -12.71
N ALA A 8 -10.71 14.01 -12.49
CA ALA A 8 -9.81 14.44 -13.55
C ALA A 8 -9.50 13.27 -14.50
N ARG A 9 -9.29 12.08 -13.97
CA ARG A 9 -9.08 10.87 -14.77
C ARG A 9 -10.29 10.53 -15.62
N LEU A 10 -11.48 10.63 -15.06
CA LEU A 10 -12.70 10.35 -15.82
C LEU A 10 -12.84 11.28 -17.03
N ARG A 11 -12.57 12.56 -16.87
CA ARG A 11 -12.63 13.52 -17.97
C ARG A 11 -11.55 13.30 -19.01
N ALA A 12 -10.33 13.05 -18.56
CA ALA A 12 -9.19 12.87 -19.45
C ALA A 12 -9.24 11.57 -20.24
N SER A 13 -9.87 10.54 -19.69
CA SER A 13 -9.81 9.19 -20.22
C SER A 13 -11.07 8.70 -20.90
N GLN A 14 -12.09 9.56 -21.10
CA GLN A 14 -13.32 9.09 -21.70
C GLN A 14 -13.12 8.56 -23.13
N SER A 15 -12.23 9.16 -23.89
CA SER A 15 -11.84 8.66 -25.21
C SER A 15 -11.01 7.39 -25.14
N LEU A 16 -10.33 7.13 -24.02
CA LEU A 16 -9.52 5.94 -23.80
C LEU A 16 -10.31 4.78 -23.22
N GLN A 17 -11.43 5.05 -22.56
CA GLN A 17 -12.24 4.00 -21.92
C GLN A 17 -12.68 2.91 -22.89
N ASN A 18 -13.05 3.28 -24.11
CA ASN A 18 -13.45 2.32 -25.11
C ASN A 18 -12.27 1.46 -25.56
N LYS A 19 -11.08 2.05 -25.64
CA LYS A 19 -9.86 1.30 -25.95
C LYS A 19 -9.50 0.34 -24.84
N GLU A 20 -9.60 0.79 -23.61
CA GLU A 20 -9.32 -0.07 -22.44
C GLU A 20 -10.29 -1.23 -22.36
N LYS A 21 -11.58 -1.01 -22.62
CA LYS A 21 -12.56 -2.09 -22.67
C LYS A 21 -12.30 -3.06 -23.82
N ALA A 22 -11.88 -2.56 -24.97
CA ALA A 22 -11.59 -3.39 -26.12
C ALA A 22 -10.27 -4.14 -25.99
N MET A 23 -9.30 -3.55 -25.29
CA MET A 23 -7.95 -4.12 -25.22
C MET A 23 -7.81 -5.22 -24.20
N SER A 24 -8.70 -5.34 -23.24
CA SER A 24 -8.45 -6.36 -22.24
C SER A 24 -9.63 -6.66 -21.35
N ASN A 25 -10.00 -7.93 -21.36
CA ASN A 25 -10.66 -8.57 -20.25
C ASN A 25 -9.64 -8.98 -19.17
N ALA A 26 -8.38 -8.60 -19.32
CA ALA A 26 -7.35 -8.92 -18.36
C ALA A 26 -7.54 -8.06 -17.09
N PRO A 27 -7.45 -8.65 -15.91
CA PRO A 27 -7.54 -7.88 -14.67
C PRO A 27 -6.39 -6.89 -14.57
N ARG A 28 -6.69 -5.68 -14.11
CA ARG A 28 -5.67 -4.71 -13.77
C ARG A 28 -5.06 -5.12 -12.45
N ILE A 29 -3.74 -5.18 -12.42
CA ILE A 29 -2.99 -5.49 -11.20
C ILE A 29 -2.01 -4.37 -10.97
N ILE A 30 -2.01 -3.84 -9.75
CA ILE A 30 -1.03 -2.86 -9.31
C ILE A 30 -0.27 -3.40 -8.11
N GLU A 31 0.94 -2.92 -7.95
CA GLU A 31 1.81 -3.24 -6.83
C GLU A 31 1.96 -2.02 -5.95
N CYS A 32 1.94 -2.23 -4.64
CA CYS A 32 2.14 -1.18 -3.66
C CYS A 32 3.29 -1.59 -2.75
N VAL A 33 4.23 -0.67 -2.52
CA VAL A 33 5.46 -0.97 -1.78
C VAL A 33 5.68 0.11 -0.70
N PRO A 34 4.85 0.15 0.34
CA PRO A 34 5.06 1.11 1.42
C PRO A 34 6.27 0.75 2.27
N ASN A 35 6.87 1.80 2.81
CA ASN A 35 7.97 1.70 3.76
C ASN A 35 7.51 2.26 5.09
N PHE A 36 7.77 1.51 6.17
CA PHE A 36 7.37 1.92 7.52
C PHE A 36 8.59 2.09 8.41
N SER A 37 8.55 3.09 9.28
CA SER A 37 9.66 3.40 10.20
C SER A 37 9.64 2.52 11.44
N GLU A 38 9.67 1.23 11.21
CA GLU A 38 9.80 0.20 12.24
C GLU A 38 10.43 -1.04 11.61
N GLY A 39 11.59 -1.44 12.09
CA GLY A 39 12.32 -2.59 11.54
C GLY A 39 12.68 -3.66 12.57
N SER A 40 12.27 -3.49 13.82
CA SER A 40 12.67 -4.37 14.93
C SER A 40 11.50 -5.03 15.63
N ASP A 41 10.40 -4.33 15.82
CA ASP A 41 9.22 -4.86 16.52
C ASP A 41 8.38 -5.71 15.55
N MET A 42 8.65 -7.00 15.56
CA MET A 42 7.97 -7.93 14.66
C MET A 42 6.48 -8.07 14.96
N ALA A 43 6.07 -7.86 16.21
CA ALA A 43 4.65 -7.88 16.57
C ALA A 43 3.90 -6.70 15.94
N LEU A 44 4.51 -5.51 15.95
CA LEU A 44 3.95 -4.34 15.29
C LEU A 44 3.90 -4.52 13.78
N ILE A 45 4.98 -5.01 13.18
CA ILE A 45 5.06 -5.29 11.74
C ILE A 45 3.97 -6.29 11.34
N LYS A 46 3.77 -7.32 12.13
CA LYS A 46 2.72 -8.31 11.87
C LYS A 46 1.33 -7.68 11.87
N LYS A 47 1.05 -6.75 12.77
CA LYS A 47 -0.23 -6.03 12.78
C LYS A 47 -0.45 -5.26 11.48
N LEU A 48 0.59 -4.62 10.97
CA LEU A 48 0.51 -3.88 9.71
C LEU A 48 0.24 -4.82 8.52
N THR A 49 0.90 -5.95 8.48
CA THR A 49 0.71 -6.91 7.38
C THR A 49 -0.63 -7.66 7.50
N ASP A 50 -1.11 -7.91 8.72
CA ASP A 50 -2.40 -8.56 8.93
C ASP A 50 -3.56 -7.74 8.37
N VAL A 51 -3.54 -6.41 8.50
CA VAL A 51 -4.61 -5.58 7.92
C VAL A 51 -4.55 -5.55 6.40
N VAL A 52 -3.38 -5.72 5.81
CA VAL A 52 -3.23 -5.86 4.37
C VAL A 52 -3.82 -7.18 3.90
N GLU A 53 -3.47 -8.27 4.57
CA GLU A 53 -3.96 -9.61 4.22
C GLU A 53 -5.46 -9.77 4.44
N ALA A 54 -6.05 -8.97 5.32
CA ALA A 54 -7.49 -9.01 5.59
C ALA A 54 -8.34 -8.47 4.44
N VAL A 55 -7.74 -7.75 3.50
CA VAL A 55 -8.46 -7.20 2.34
C VAL A 55 -8.55 -8.25 1.24
N ASP A 56 -9.78 -8.63 0.88
CA ASP A 56 -9.99 -9.57 -0.22
C ASP A 56 -9.45 -9.01 -1.52
N GLY A 57 -8.77 -9.84 -2.30
CA GLY A 57 -8.21 -9.44 -3.59
C GLY A 57 -6.82 -8.86 -3.51
N VAL A 58 -6.21 -8.84 -2.33
CA VAL A 58 -4.83 -8.40 -2.12
C VAL A 58 -3.96 -9.59 -1.76
N SER A 59 -2.80 -9.69 -2.41
CA SER A 59 -1.78 -10.68 -2.10
C SER A 59 -0.59 -10.01 -1.46
N LEU A 60 -0.23 -10.43 -0.25
CA LEU A 60 1.00 -9.99 0.40
C LEU A 60 2.16 -10.79 -0.21
N LEU A 61 3.09 -10.09 -0.85
CA LEU A 61 4.17 -10.73 -1.60
C LEU A 61 5.47 -10.79 -0.82
N ASP A 62 5.77 -9.77 -0.02
CA ASP A 62 7.03 -9.72 0.72
C ASP A 62 6.92 -8.79 1.92
N VAL A 63 7.65 -9.13 2.97
CA VAL A 63 7.84 -8.30 4.17
C VAL A 63 9.33 -8.32 4.48
N ASP A 64 10.00 -7.19 4.32
CA ASP A 64 11.45 -7.08 4.47
C ASP A 64 11.80 -6.11 5.62
N PRO A 65 11.93 -6.62 6.86
CA PRO A 65 12.33 -5.79 8.00
C PRO A 65 13.83 -5.58 8.04
N GLY A 66 14.26 -4.35 8.30
CA GLY A 66 15.66 -3.99 8.44
C GLY A 66 15.95 -3.36 9.79
N LYS A 67 16.64 -4.06 10.68
CA LYS A 67 17.00 -3.56 12.01
C LYS A 67 17.92 -2.35 11.94
N ALA A 68 18.92 -2.40 11.07
CA ALA A 68 19.94 -1.34 10.98
C ALA A 68 19.33 -0.01 10.56
N THR A 69 18.39 -0.03 9.62
CA THR A 69 17.71 1.17 9.14
C THR A 69 16.45 1.49 9.95
N ASN A 70 16.03 0.56 10.81
CA ASN A 70 14.76 0.61 11.51
C ASN A 70 13.58 0.91 10.56
N ARG A 71 13.51 0.12 9.50
CA ARG A 71 12.56 0.30 8.41
C ARG A 71 12.11 -1.06 7.91
N THR A 72 10.84 -1.17 7.57
CA THR A 72 10.29 -2.36 6.92
C THR A 72 9.69 -1.97 5.59
N VAL A 73 10.02 -2.74 4.56
CA VAL A 73 9.42 -2.62 3.23
C VAL A 73 8.39 -3.73 3.09
N VAL A 74 7.17 -3.36 2.80
CA VAL A 74 6.07 -4.31 2.61
C VAL A 74 5.63 -4.24 1.15
N THR A 75 5.50 -5.39 0.50
CA THR A 75 5.08 -5.45 -0.90
C THR A 75 3.78 -6.22 -1.01
N PHE A 76 2.78 -5.62 -1.62
CA PHE A 76 1.52 -6.31 -1.90
C PHE A 76 0.95 -5.87 -3.24
N ALA A 77 0.09 -6.71 -3.81
CA ALA A 77 -0.45 -6.48 -5.14
C ALA A 77 -1.90 -6.98 -5.22
N GLY A 78 -2.61 -6.49 -6.21
CA GLY A 78 -3.98 -6.87 -6.48
C GLY A 78 -4.65 -5.88 -7.42
N ALA A 79 -5.96 -5.97 -7.55
CA ALA A 79 -6.73 -4.99 -8.31
C ALA A 79 -6.63 -3.61 -7.66
N PRO A 80 -6.80 -2.52 -8.42
CA PRO A 80 -6.59 -1.17 -7.89
C PRO A 80 -7.39 -0.82 -6.64
N GLU A 81 -8.67 -1.16 -6.60
CA GLU A 81 -9.51 -0.81 -5.44
C GLU A 81 -9.12 -1.55 -4.16
N PRO A 82 -8.96 -2.88 -4.16
CA PRO A 82 -8.48 -3.59 -2.96
C PRO A 82 -7.10 -3.13 -2.51
N VAL A 83 -6.18 -2.87 -3.43
CA VAL A 83 -4.84 -2.41 -3.07
C VAL A 83 -4.90 -1.03 -2.42
N MET A 84 -5.74 -0.13 -2.92
CA MET A 84 -5.93 1.18 -2.30
C MET A 84 -6.50 1.05 -0.90
N GLU A 85 -7.49 0.19 -0.71
CA GLU A 85 -8.07 -0.09 0.60
C GLU A 85 -7.02 -0.61 1.58
N ALA A 86 -6.20 -1.56 1.15
CA ALA A 86 -5.13 -2.11 1.97
C ALA A 86 -4.08 -1.06 2.31
N ALA A 87 -3.72 -0.21 1.35
CA ALA A 87 -2.76 0.87 1.56
C ALA A 87 -3.26 1.87 2.61
N VAL A 88 -4.51 2.30 2.50
CA VAL A 88 -5.11 3.21 3.49
C VAL A 88 -5.16 2.56 4.87
N ALA A 89 -5.56 1.28 4.93
CA ALA A 89 -5.67 0.56 6.21
C ALA A 89 -4.30 0.45 6.91
N CYS A 90 -3.25 0.05 6.20
CA CYS A 90 -1.95 -0.12 6.83
C CYS A 90 -1.29 1.22 7.19
N VAL A 91 -1.46 2.26 6.38
CA VAL A 91 -0.93 3.60 6.70
C VAL A 91 -1.65 4.19 7.91
N THR A 92 -2.96 4.04 8.00
CA THR A 92 -3.74 4.50 9.13
C THR A 92 -3.30 3.80 10.42
N LEU A 93 -3.11 2.49 10.37
CA LEU A 93 -2.66 1.73 11.53
C LEU A 93 -1.22 2.10 11.91
N ALA A 94 -0.34 2.29 10.93
CA ALA A 94 1.03 2.72 11.17
C ALA A 94 1.07 4.07 11.89
N ALA A 95 0.21 5.01 11.49
CA ALA A 95 0.12 6.31 12.15
C ALA A 95 -0.28 6.19 13.62
N GLU A 96 -1.05 5.18 13.97
CA GLU A 96 -1.46 4.92 15.36
C GLU A 96 -0.37 4.21 16.17
N LEU A 97 0.35 3.27 15.57
CA LEU A 97 1.25 2.36 16.27
C LEU A 97 2.71 2.81 16.31
N ILE A 98 3.17 3.51 15.28
CA ILE A 98 4.58 3.92 15.20
C ILE A 98 4.76 5.28 15.89
N ASP A 99 5.60 5.30 16.92
CA ASP A 99 5.95 6.51 17.64
C ASP A 99 7.30 7.05 17.15
N MET A 100 7.25 8.06 16.29
CA MET A 100 8.45 8.63 15.69
C MET A 100 9.34 9.37 16.70
N SER A 101 8.82 9.72 17.88
CA SER A 101 9.65 10.30 18.94
C SER A 101 10.66 9.31 19.51
N LYS A 102 10.39 8.02 19.35
CA LYS A 102 11.27 6.93 19.79
C LYS A 102 12.06 6.30 18.65
N HIS A 103 11.91 6.82 17.46
CA HIS A 103 12.58 6.27 16.28
C HIS A 103 14.07 6.56 16.30
N SER A 104 14.88 5.54 16.02
CA SER A 104 16.29 5.69 15.71
C SER A 104 16.59 4.86 14.46
N GLY A 105 17.25 5.48 13.51
CA GLY A 105 17.57 4.84 12.26
C GLY A 105 17.75 5.87 11.17
N GLU A 106 18.29 5.42 10.03
CA GLU A 106 18.49 6.28 8.88
C GLU A 106 17.19 6.35 8.06
N HIS A 107 16.93 7.50 7.47
CA HIS A 107 15.81 7.72 6.55
C HIS A 107 14.45 7.37 7.16
N PRO A 108 13.95 8.10 8.19
CA PRO A 108 12.61 7.90 8.76
C PRO A 108 11.52 7.98 7.67
N ARG A 109 10.46 7.16 7.83
CA ARG A 109 9.32 7.08 6.90
C ARG A 109 8.01 7.38 7.59
#